data_505defaf81fd664c14130724628998ef
#
_entry.id   505defaf81fd664c14130724628998ef
#
_cell.length_a   1.000
_cell.length_b   1.000
_cell.length_c   1.000
_cell.angle_alpha   90.00
_cell.angle_beta   90.00
_cell.angle_gamma   90.00
#
_symmetry.space_group_name_H-M   'P 1'
#
loop_
_entity.id
_entity.type
_entity.pdbx_description
1 polymer ?
#
loop_
_entity_poly.entity_id
_entity_poly.type
_entity_poly.pdbx_seq_one_letter_code
_entity_poly.pdbx_strand_id
1 'polypeptide(L)'
;SMQTRLIMISSGMLVLAIACICFANIFWLPYYYQSEKVSNMKNAYNNVVKQVSGVEWGSISEDELDNTYDALDRLGSDNNVSIYIMQIKAYAGSGDIATINYVYPSSSERLQEVSREQLGKYVKNKYFGTSLGSNCTLLGRSSRYEVYKVYDNRLQSNFLELTGQLPDNYWVYLRTNYQGMKESVGVSNRFMVQVGGIILLLGILCMF
;
A
#
# COMPACT_ATOMS: atom_id res chain seq x y z
N SER A 1 14.98 -53.31 -5.66
CA SER A 1 14.73 -53.76 -4.28
C SER A 1 13.63 -52.95 -3.67
N MET A 2 12.98 -53.44 -2.62
CA MET A 2 11.89 -52.73 -1.91
C MET A 2 12.41 -51.42 -1.34
N GLN A 3 13.64 -51.36 -0.86
CA GLN A 3 14.32 -50.16 -0.37
C GLN A 3 14.46 -49.09 -1.46
N THR A 4 14.82 -49.45 -2.68
CA THR A 4 14.98 -48.50 -3.80
C THR A 4 13.64 -47.86 -4.17
N ARG A 5 12.53 -48.57 -4.11
CA ARG A 5 11.21 -48.04 -4.38
C ARG A 5 10.76 -47.06 -3.27
N LEU A 6 11.03 -47.39 -2.00
CA LEU A 6 10.72 -46.51 -0.87
C LEU A 6 11.49 -45.19 -0.96
N ILE A 7 12.78 -45.29 -1.32
CA ILE A 7 13.66 -44.13 -1.52
C ILE A 7 13.14 -43.22 -2.64
N MET A 8 12.77 -43.80 -3.79
CA MET A 8 12.22 -43.04 -4.92
C MET A 8 10.89 -42.34 -4.57
N ILE A 9 10.01 -43.00 -3.82
CA ILE A 9 8.76 -42.44 -3.40
C ILE A 9 8.99 -41.26 -2.41
N SER A 10 9.85 -41.44 -1.40
CA SER A 10 10.12 -40.38 -0.41
C SER A 10 10.82 -39.17 -1.04
N SER A 11 11.78 -39.40 -1.95
CA SER A 11 12.45 -38.31 -2.67
C SER A 11 11.47 -37.59 -3.62
N GLY A 12 10.60 -38.33 -4.31
CA GLY A 12 9.55 -37.73 -5.13
C GLY A 12 8.56 -36.86 -4.31
N MET A 13 8.16 -37.33 -3.13
CA MET A 13 7.31 -36.53 -2.23
C MET A 13 8.00 -35.27 -1.73
N LEU A 14 9.31 -35.34 -1.43
CA LEU A 14 10.09 -34.19 -1.01
C LEU A 14 10.17 -33.12 -2.12
N VAL A 15 10.47 -33.54 -3.35
CA VAL A 15 10.52 -32.65 -4.52
C VAL A 15 9.15 -31.98 -4.75
N LEU A 16 8.08 -32.76 -4.66
CA LEU A 16 6.72 -32.26 -4.83
C LEU A 16 6.36 -31.25 -3.73
N ALA A 17 6.72 -31.49 -2.47
CA ALA A 17 6.51 -30.56 -1.37
C ALA A 17 7.25 -29.24 -1.59
N ILE A 18 8.52 -29.28 -2.00
CA ILE A 18 9.30 -28.08 -2.31
C ILE A 18 8.66 -27.31 -3.49
N ALA A 19 8.25 -28.01 -4.53
CA ALA A 19 7.59 -27.39 -5.68
C ALA A 19 6.28 -26.72 -5.29
N CYS A 20 5.46 -27.33 -4.42
CA CYS A 20 4.23 -26.73 -3.89
C CYS A 20 4.51 -25.47 -3.06
N ILE A 21 5.54 -25.50 -2.21
CA ILE A 21 5.93 -24.31 -1.42
C ILE A 21 6.40 -23.18 -2.32
N CYS A 22 7.23 -23.48 -3.32
CA CYS A 22 7.69 -22.48 -4.29
C CYS A 22 6.52 -21.90 -5.08
N PHE A 23 5.60 -22.75 -5.53
CA PHE A 23 4.39 -22.31 -6.24
C PHE A 23 3.53 -21.39 -5.37
N ALA A 24 3.28 -21.75 -4.13
CA ALA A 24 2.52 -20.94 -3.19
C ALA A 24 3.19 -19.58 -2.94
N ASN A 25 4.50 -19.55 -2.77
CA ASN A 25 5.27 -18.33 -2.58
C ASN A 25 5.24 -17.41 -3.81
N ILE A 26 5.29 -17.95 -5.02
CA ILE A 26 5.31 -17.16 -6.25
C ILE A 26 3.92 -16.57 -6.55
N PHE A 27 2.86 -17.35 -6.36
CA PHE A 27 1.51 -16.97 -6.79
C PHE A 27 0.65 -16.42 -5.66
N TRP A 28 0.68 -17.01 -4.47
CA TRP A 28 -0.20 -16.62 -3.37
C TRP A 28 0.37 -15.50 -2.50
N LEU A 29 1.65 -15.54 -2.20
CA LEU A 29 2.29 -14.61 -1.28
C LEU A 29 2.15 -13.15 -1.74
N PRO A 30 2.38 -12.79 -3.03
CA PRO A 30 2.18 -11.41 -3.50
C PRO A 30 0.73 -10.94 -3.39
N TYR A 31 -0.23 -11.83 -3.66
CA TYR A 31 -1.65 -11.52 -3.54
C TYR A 31 -2.06 -11.31 -2.08
N TYR A 32 -1.60 -12.20 -1.19
CA TYR A 32 -1.84 -12.09 0.24
C TYR A 32 -1.29 -10.77 0.79
N TYR A 33 -0.05 -10.43 0.50
CA TYR A 33 0.55 -9.17 0.93
C TYR A 33 -0.18 -7.94 0.38
N GLN A 34 -0.61 -7.97 -0.87
CA GLN A 34 -1.40 -6.87 -1.43
C GLN A 34 -2.71 -6.69 -0.65
N SER A 35 -3.42 -7.78 -0.38
CA SER A 35 -4.66 -7.78 0.39
C SER A 35 -4.44 -7.24 1.81
N GLU A 36 -3.38 -7.70 2.47
CA GLU A 36 -3.00 -7.24 3.81
C GLU A 36 -2.70 -5.74 3.84
N LYS A 37 -1.90 -5.25 2.89
CA LYS A 37 -1.60 -3.81 2.80
C LYS A 37 -2.83 -2.96 2.52
N VAL A 38 -3.71 -3.42 1.65
CA VAL A 38 -4.99 -2.75 1.41
C VAL A 38 -5.83 -2.71 2.70
N SER A 39 -5.85 -3.81 3.47
CA SER A 39 -6.53 -3.87 4.77
C SER A 39 -5.91 -2.88 5.77
N ASN A 40 -4.59 -2.83 5.87
CA ASN A 40 -3.88 -1.90 6.75
C ASN A 40 -4.14 -0.44 6.36
N MET A 41 -4.17 -0.11 5.06
CA MET A 41 -4.55 1.24 4.61
C MET A 41 -5.99 1.61 4.98
N LYS A 42 -6.94 0.66 4.89
CA LYS A 42 -8.32 0.88 5.33
C LYS A 42 -8.41 1.13 6.84
N ASN A 43 -7.65 0.37 7.61
CA ASN A 43 -7.56 0.56 9.07
C ASN A 43 -6.93 1.92 9.40
N ALA A 44 -5.85 2.29 8.72
CA ALA A 44 -5.24 3.61 8.87
C ALA A 44 -6.24 4.73 8.54
N TYR A 45 -6.99 4.61 7.43
CA TYR A 45 -8.04 5.55 7.08
C TYR A 45 -9.09 5.69 8.19
N ASN A 46 -9.58 4.58 8.71
CA ASN A 46 -10.59 4.60 9.78
C ASN A 46 -10.03 5.26 11.07
N ASN A 47 -8.76 5.03 11.37
CA ASN A 47 -8.10 5.64 12.51
C ASN A 47 -7.88 7.14 12.29
N VAL A 48 -7.49 7.57 11.08
CA VAL A 48 -7.43 9.00 10.72
C VAL A 48 -8.80 9.64 10.88
N VAL A 49 -9.86 9.04 10.36
CA VAL A 49 -11.23 9.56 10.52
C VAL A 49 -11.58 9.74 11.99
N LYS A 50 -11.26 8.80 12.87
CA LYS A 50 -11.49 8.91 14.31
C LYS A 50 -10.69 10.04 14.95
N GLN A 51 -9.40 10.15 14.57
CA GLN A 51 -8.48 11.13 15.14
C GLN A 51 -8.88 12.56 14.79
N VAL A 52 -9.35 12.78 13.55
CA VAL A 52 -9.72 14.12 13.07
C VAL A 52 -11.22 14.42 13.22
N SER A 53 -12.00 13.47 13.72
CA SER A 53 -13.43 13.66 13.99
C SER A 53 -13.62 14.68 15.11
N GLY A 54 -14.23 15.82 14.77
CA GLY A 54 -14.45 16.92 15.70
C GLY A 54 -13.32 17.95 15.74
N VAL A 55 -12.29 17.81 14.94
CA VAL A 55 -11.24 18.84 14.81
C VAL A 55 -11.73 19.96 13.91
N GLU A 56 -11.89 21.14 14.45
CA GLU A 56 -12.19 22.35 13.69
C GLU A 56 -10.89 23.04 13.25
N TRP A 57 -10.35 22.65 12.12
CA TRP A 57 -9.05 23.10 11.61
C TRP A 57 -8.87 24.62 11.49
N GLY A 58 -9.97 25.39 11.48
CA GLY A 58 -9.94 26.85 11.40
C GLY A 58 -9.92 27.57 12.74
N SER A 59 -10.22 26.86 13.85
CA SER A 59 -10.37 27.44 15.20
C SER A 59 -9.64 26.66 16.29
N ILE A 60 -8.90 25.61 15.91
CA ILE A 60 -8.13 24.76 16.82
C ILE A 60 -7.00 25.55 17.48
N SER A 61 -6.75 25.32 18.77
CA SER A 61 -5.60 25.88 19.45
C SER A 61 -4.27 25.28 18.97
N GLU A 62 -3.18 26.02 19.11
CA GLU A 62 -1.85 25.58 18.64
C GLU A 62 -1.43 24.28 19.32
N ASP A 63 -1.66 24.13 20.61
CA ASP A 63 -1.36 22.91 21.38
C ASP A 63 -2.19 21.70 20.93
N GLU A 64 -3.46 21.86 20.62
CA GLU A 64 -4.33 20.81 20.10
C GLU A 64 -3.93 20.41 18.67
N LEU A 65 -3.51 21.38 17.87
CA LEU A 65 -3.01 21.15 16.51
C LEU A 65 -1.74 20.29 16.53
N ASP A 66 -0.78 20.63 17.38
CA ASP A 66 0.47 19.87 17.54
C ASP A 66 0.19 18.45 18.04
N ASN A 67 -0.69 18.28 19.03
CA ASN A 67 -1.09 16.95 19.50
C ASN A 67 -1.76 16.11 18.39
N THR A 68 -2.57 16.76 17.54
CA THR A 68 -3.21 16.11 16.41
C THR A 68 -2.18 15.68 15.37
N TYR A 69 -1.22 16.53 15.06
CA TYR A 69 -0.12 16.21 14.13
C TYR A 69 0.76 15.07 14.65
N ASP A 70 1.14 15.09 15.93
CA ASP A 70 1.89 14.01 16.57
C ASP A 70 1.14 12.67 16.50
N ALA A 71 -0.17 12.69 16.72
CA ALA A 71 -0.99 11.50 16.61
C ALA A 71 -1.06 10.97 15.18
N LEU A 72 -1.14 11.84 14.17
CA LEU A 72 -1.12 11.48 12.75
C LEU A 72 0.26 10.96 12.33
N ASP A 73 1.36 11.56 12.82
CA ASP A 73 2.74 11.09 12.57
C ASP A 73 2.94 9.67 13.13
N ARG A 74 2.49 9.40 14.35
CA ARG A 74 2.54 8.05 14.94
C ARG A 74 1.71 7.06 14.14
N LEU A 75 0.49 7.44 13.79
CA LEU A 75 -0.41 6.60 12.99
C LEU A 75 0.18 6.27 11.62
N GLY A 76 0.82 7.23 10.96
CA GLY A 76 1.53 7.04 9.71
C GLY A 76 2.71 6.08 9.85
N SER A 77 3.50 6.25 10.89
CA SER A 77 4.65 5.41 11.21
C SER A 77 4.25 3.98 11.53
N ASP A 78 3.27 3.78 12.42
CA ASP A 78 2.80 2.46 12.86
C ASP A 78 2.23 1.63 11.71
N ASN A 79 1.56 2.29 10.75
CA ASN A 79 0.98 1.62 9.58
C ASN A 79 1.89 1.65 8.34
N ASN A 80 3.05 2.29 8.43
CA ASN A 80 3.97 2.49 7.31
C ASN A 80 3.26 3.12 6.09
N VAL A 81 2.51 4.19 6.33
CA VAL A 81 1.79 4.97 5.32
C VAL A 81 2.10 6.46 5.48
N SER A 82 2.25 7.15 4.37
CA SER A 82 2.27 8.61 4.35
C SER A 82 0.83 9.11 4.37
N ILE A 83 0.51 10.02 5.28
CA ILE A 83 -0.81 10.60 5.47
C ILE A 83 -0.79 12.05 5.00
N TYR A 84 -1.79 12.44 4.23
CA TYR A 84 -2.01 13.83 3.79
C TYR A 84 -3.46 14.17 4.00
N ILE A 85 -3.72 15.30 4.67
CA ILE A 85 -5.07 15.84 4.88
C ILE A 85 -5.15 17.19 4.18
N MET A 86 -6.23 17.42 3.45
CA MET A 86 -6.42 18.61 2.66
C MET A 86 -7.87 19.04 2.61
N GLN A 87 -8.09 20.33 2.40
CA GLN A 87 -9.37 20.89 2.04
C GLN A 87 -9.42 21.19 0.55
N ILE A 88 -10.46 20.71 -0.12
CA ILE A 88 -10.67 20.96 -1.55
C ILE A 88 -11.78 22.00 -1.68
N LYS A 89 -11.46 23.13 -2.29
CA LYS A 89 -12.44 24.16 -2.66
C LYS A 89 -12.61 24.13 -4.18
N ALA A 90 -13.77 23.64 -4.65
CA ALA A 90 -14.13 23.71 -6.05
C ALA A 90 -14.85 25.03 -6.31
N TYR A 91 -14.39 25.80 -7.28
CA TYR A 91 -15.08 27.01 -7.73
C TYR A 91 -16.03 26.64 -8.87
N ALA A 92 -17.32 26.67 -8.57
CA ALA A 92 -18.36 26.55 -9.60
C ALA A 92 -18.40 27.86 -10.41
N GLY A 93 -17.93 27.83 -11.65
CA GLY A 93 -18.09 28.98 -12.57
C GLY A 93 -16.94 29.27 -13.53
N SER A 94 -15.74 28.84 -13.27
CA SER A 94 -14.61 29.00 -14.21
C SER A 94 -13.94 27.65 -14.40
N GLY A 95 -14.53 26.77 -15.22
CA GLY A 95 -14.07 25.41 -15.48
C GLY A 95 -12.61 25.18 -15.10
N ASP A 96 -12.35 24.21 -14.27
CA ASP A 96 -11.04 23.62 -13.96
C ASP A 96 -10.23 24.09 -12.75
N ILE A 97 -10.67 24.94 -11.86
CA ILE A 97 -9.83 25.31 -10.71
C ILE A 97 -10.40 24.81 -9.39
N ALA A 98 -9.91 23.65 -8.96
CA ALA A 98 -10.01 23.25 -7.56
C ALA A 98 -8.75 23.75 -6.82
N THR A 99 -8.93 24.59 -5.80
CA THR A 99 -7.83 24.96 -4.90
C THR A 99 -7.69 23.88 -3.83
N ILE A 100 -6.48 23.34 -3.70
CA ILE A 100 -6.15 22.32 -2.70
C ILE A 100 -5.33 22.99 -1.61
N ASN A 101 -5.90 23.09 -0.43
CA ASN A 101 -5.21 23.57 0.76
C ASN A 101 -4.80 22.37 1.60
N TYR A 102 -3.50 22.17 1.77
CA TYR A 102 -2.96 21.13 2.64
C TYR A 102 -3.07 21.59 4.10
N VAL A 103 -3.60 20.70 4.92
CA VAL A 103 -3.74 20.92 6.36
C VAL A 103 -2.69 20.10 7.09
N TYR A 104 -2.42 18.88 6.63
CA TYR A 104 -1.40 18.01 7.18
C TYR A 104 -0.67 17.29 6.03
N PRO A 105 0.66 17.20 6.06
CA PRO A 105 1.58 17.83 7.02
C PRO A 105 1.66 19.35 6.84
N SER A 106 1.94 20.08 7.91
CA SER A 106 2.01 21.53 7.92
C SER A 106 3.16 22.10 7.09
N SER A 107 4.28 21.36 6.98
CA SER A 107 5.43 21.79 6.18
C SER A 107 5.31 21.32 4.72
N SER A 108 5.51 22.26 3.79
CA SER A 108 5.52 21.95 2.35
C SER A 108 6.68 21.01 1.96
N GLU A 109 7.72 20.89 2.77
CA GLU A 109 8.88 20.02 2.57
C GLU A 109 8.53 18.52 2.68
N ARG A 110 7.56 18.15 3.51
CA ARG A 110 7.06 16.76 3.60
C ARG A 110 6.14 16.38 2.44
N LEU A 111 5.60 17.37 1.74
CA LEU A 111 4.78 17.17 0.57
C LEU A 111 5.66 16.96 -0.66
N GLN A 112 5.94 15.71 -0.98
CA GLN A 112 6.64 15.39 -2.22
C GLN A 112 5.83 15.89 -3.44
N GLU A 113 6.51 16.52 -4.39
CA GLU A 113 5.91 17.05 -5.62
C GLU A 113 5.08 16.00 -6.37
N VAL A 114 5.55 14.75 -6.36
CA VAL A 114 4.84 13.58 -6.92
C VAL A 114 3.47 13.36 -6.27
N SER A 115 3.38 13.53 -4.95
CA SER A 115 2.12 13.38 -4.23
C SER A 115 1.13 14.47 -4.59
N ARG A 116 1.59 15.70 -4.83
CA ARG A 116 0.75 16.82 -5.30
C ARG A 116 0.18 16.56 -6.68
N GLU A 117 1.00 16.08 -7.61
CA GLU A 117 0.56 15.77 -8.97
C GLU A 117 -0.49 14.67 -8.98
N GLN A 118 -0.23 13.56 -8.28
CA GLN A 118 -1.15 12.44 -8.20
C GLN A 118 -2.47 12.84 -7.54
N LEU A 119 -2.38 13.61 -6.47
CA LEU A 119 -3.55 14.16 -5.79
C LEU A 119 -4.39 15.03 -6.71
N GLY A 120 -3.75 15.91 -7.48
CA GLY A 120 -4.43 16.71 -8.50
C GLY A 120 -5.19 15.86 -9.52
N LYS A 121 -4.66 14.70 -9.89
CA LYS A 121 -5.36 13.74 -10.77
C LYS A 121 -6.61 13.16 -10.10
N TYR A 122 -6.54 12.77 -8.83
CA TYR A 122 -7.71 12.26 -8.09
C TYR A 122 -8.80 13.32 -7.94
N VAL A 123 -8.42 14.56 -7.62
CA VAL A 123 -9.36 15.69 -7.53
C VAL A 123 -10.04 15.92 -8.88
N LYS A 124 -9.29 16.00 -9.96
CA LYS A 124 -9.84 16.17 -11.31
C LYS A 124 -10.75 15.02 -11.72
N ASN A 125 -10.37 13.78 -11.42
CA ASN A 125 -11.21 12.62 -11.68
C ASN A 125 -12.55 12.73 -10.93
N LYS A 126 -12.50 13.06 -9.63
CA LYS A 126 -13.70 13.12 -8.78
C LYS A 126 -14.66 14.22 -9.20
N TYR A 127 -14.16 15.42 -9.46
CA TYR A 127 -15.01 16.60 -9.72
C TYR A 127 -15.33 16.80 -11.22
N PHE A 128 -14.45 16.36 -12.10
CA PHE A 128 -14.57 16.61 -13.54
C PHE A 128 -14.63 15.32 -14.40
N GLY A 129 -14.59 14.14 -13.77
CA GLY A 129 -14.67 12.86 -14.48
C GLY A 129 -13.48 12.55 -15.37
N THR A 130 -12.32 13.21 -15.17
CA THR A 130 -11.13 12.98 -15.99
C THR A 130 -10.55 11.60 -15.72
N SER A 131 -9.93 10.97 -16.73
CA SER A 131 -9.28 9.67 -16.57
C SER A 131 -8.07 9.76 -15.63
N LEU A 132 -7.90 8.76 -14.77
CA LEU A 132 -6.71 8.62 -13.90
C LEU A 132 -5.48 8.12 -14.65
N GLY A 133 -5.64 7.67 -15.89
CA GLY A 133 -4.57 7.11 -16.71
C GLY A 133 -4.43 5.59 -16.58
N SER A 134 -3.68 4.99 -17.51
CA SER A 134 -3.50 3.54 -17.61
C SER A 134 -2.59 2.94 -16.52
N ASN A 135 -1.82 3.76 -15.83
CA ASN A 135 -0.93 3.36 -14.74
C ASN A 135 -1.63 3.29 -13.36
N CYS A 136 -2.93 3.53 -13.33
CA CYS A 136 -3.75 3.54 -12.13
C CYS A 136 -4.81 2.43 -12.19
N THR A 137 -4.77 1.48 -11.26
CA THR A 137 -5.71 0.35 -11.19
C THR A 137 -6.51 0.41 -9.90
N LEU A 138 -7.84 0.44 -10.00
CA LEU A 138 -8.72 0.39 -8.84
C LEU A 138 -8.67 -1.00 -8.19
N LEU A 139 -8.35 -1.06 -6.91
CA LEU A 139 -8.30 -2.29 -6.11
C LEU A 139 -9.53 -2.46 -5.21
N GLY A 140 -10.14 -1.36 -4.81
CA GLY A 140 -11.31 -1.39 -3.94
C GLY A 140 -12.01 -0.05 -3.87
N ARG A 141 -13.32 -0.09 -3.68
CA ARG A 141 -14.16 1.10 -3.55
C ARG A 141 -15.14 0.92 -2.40
N SER A 142 -15.34 1.98 -1.66
CA SER A 142 -16.39 2.14 -0.66
C SER A 142 -17.13 3.45 -0.93
N SER A 143 -18.21 3.69 -0.21
CA SER A 143 -18.94 4.98 -0.27
C SER A 143 -18.07 6.18 0.14
N ARG A 144 -17.05 5.95 0.98
CA ARG A 144 -16.22 7.01 1.59
C ARG A 144 -14.80 7.07 1.08
N TYR A 145 -14.29 5.99 0.48
CA TYR A 145 -12.89 5.92 0.01
C TYR A 145 -12.74 5.02 -1.20
N GLU A 146 -11.66 5.23 -1.93
CA GLU A 146 -11.20 4.40 -3.04
C GLU A 146 -9.74 4.04 -2.84
N VAL A 147 -9.37 2.80 -3.19
CA VAL A 147 -8.00 2.29 -3.09
C VAL A 147 -7.48 1.96 -4.47
N TYR A 148 -6.32 2.46 -4.81
CA TYR A 148 -5.68 2.31 -6.10
C TYR A 148 -4.28 1.71 -5.97
N LYS A 149 -3.90 0.95 -6.98
CA LYS A 149 -2.50 0.62 -7.25
C LYS A 149 -2.02 1.52 -8.39
N VAL A 150 -0.95 2.24 -8.14
CA VAL A 150 -0.41 3.24 -9.07
C VAL A 150 1.05 2.93 -9.37
N TYR A 151 1.41 2.91 -10.65
CA TYR A 151 2.80 2.91 -11.06
C TYR A 151 3.27 4.35 -11.24
N ASP A 152 4.24 4.76 -10.42
CA ASP A 152 4.83 6.07 -10.47
C ASP A 152 6.03 6.07 -11.42
N ASN A 153 5.87 6.73 -12.58
CA ASN A 153 6.91 6.78 -13.61
C ASN A 153 8.18 7.54 -13.17
N ARG A 154 8.06 8.48 -12.23
CA ARG A 154 9.20 9.28 -11.75
C ARG A 154 10.04 8.48 -10.77
N LEU A 155 9.39 7.75 -9.88
CA LEU A 155 10.04 6.91 -8.87
C LEU A 155 10.29 5.48 -9.35
N GLN A 156 9.82 5.13 -10.57
CA GLN A 156 9.92 3.78 -11.16
C GLN A 156 9.43 2.69 -10.20
N SER A 157 8.36 2.97 -9.46
CA SER A 157 7.90 2.13 -8.37
C SER A 157 6.37 2.05 -8.31
N ASN A 158 5.88 0.94 -7.78
CA ASN A 158 4.46 0.76 -7.52
C ASN A 158 4.10 1.23 -6.12
N PHE A 159 3.00 1.97 -6.03
CA PHE A 159 2.42 2.45 -4.78
C PHE A 159 0.99 1.94 -4.61
N LEU A 160 0.58 1.78 -3.37
CA LEU A 160 -0.83 1.70 -3.01
C LEU A 160 -1.24 3.07 -2.49
N GLU A 161 -2.36 3.55 -2.97
CA GLU A 161 -2.89 4.86 -2.66
C GLU A 161 -4.37 4.73 -2.27
N LEU A 162 -4.75 5.38 -1.18
CA LEU A 162 -6.13 5.49 -0.75
C LEU A 162 -6.51 6.96 -0.74
N THR A 163 -7.61 7.29 -1.37
CA THR A 163 -8.23 8.62 -1.30
C THR A 163 -9.60 8.49 -0.67
N GLY A 164 -9.89 9.31 0.32
CA GLY A 164 -11.13 9.22 1.08
C GLY A 164 -11.65 10.56 1.55
N GLN A 165 -12.96 10.61 1.81
CA GLN A 165 -13.63 11.78 2.35
C GLN A 165 -13.55 11.80 3.88
N LEU A 166 -13.35 12.98 4.40
CA LEU A 166 -13.48 13.34 5.82
C LEU A 166 -14.68 14.27 6.00
N PRO A 167 -15.16 14.49 7.23
CA PRO A 167 -16.15 15.52 7.51
C PRO A 167 -15.73 16.90 7.00
N ASP A 168 -16.67 17.82 6.83
CA ASP A 168 -16.46 19.24 6.52
C ASP A 168 -15.66 19.53 5.23
N ASN A 169 -15.88 18.71 4.21
CA ASN A 169 -15.20 18.82 2.90
C ASN A 169 -13.68 18.64 2.95
N TYR A 170 -13.18 18.00 3.99
CA TYR A 170 -11.78 17.55 4.01
C TYR A 170 -11.63 16.21 3.32
N TRP A 171 -10.41 15.96 2.87
CA TRP A 171 -10.01 14.74 2.19
C TRP A 171 -8.75 14.21 2.83
N VAL A 172 -8.65 12.90 2.87
CA VAL A 172 -7.42 12.21 3.23
C VAL A 172 -6.87 11.47 2.01
N TYR A 173 -5.56 11.55 1.87
CA TYR A 173 -4.79 10.76 0.92
C TYR A 173 -3.73 9.99 1.69
N LEU A 174 -3.76 8.67 1.54
CA LEU A 174 -2.77 7.77 2.12
C LEU A 174 -1.95 7.16 1.00
N ARG A 175 -0.64 7.06 1.21
CA ARG A 175 0.28 6.47 0.24
C ARG A 175 1.26 5.53 0.94
N THR A 176 1.48 4.33 0.36
CA THR A 176 2.52 3.39 0.82
C THR A 176 3.21 2.75 -0.37
N ASN A 177 4.51 2.46 -0.21
CA ASN A 177 5.28 1.79 -1.24
C ASN A 177 4.89 0.30 -1.31
N TYR A 178 4.58 -0.15 -2.53
CA TYR A 178 4.26 -1.55 -2.81
C TYR A 178 5.47 -2.32 -3.36
N GLN A 179 6.45 -1.64 -3.92
CA GLN A 179 7.61 -2.25 -4.57
C GLN A 179 8.51 -2.99 -3.58
N GLY A 180 8.78 -2.42 -2.41
CA GLY A 180 9.61 -3.05 -1.39
C GLY A 180 9.13 -4.43 -0.94
N MET A 181 7.83 -4.68 -1.06
CA MET A 181 7.24 -6.00 -0.78
C MET A 181 7.61 -7.04 -1.85
N LYS A 182 7.57 -6.66 -3.14
CA LYS A 182 7.98 -7.56 -4.22
C LYS A 182 9.43 -7.98 -4.08
N GLU A 183 10.29 -7.07 -3.66
CA GLU A 183 11.71 -7.34 -3.40
C GLU A 183 11.87 -8.31 -2.23
N SER A 184 11.18 -8.10 -1.11
CA SER A 184 11.20 -8.99 0.05
C SER A 184 10.69 -10.40 -0.30
N VAL A 185 9.61 -10.52 -1.07
CA VAL A 185 9.11 -11.79 -1.58
C VAL A 185 10.12 -12.45 -2.51
N GLY A 186 10.77 -11.67 -3.39
CA GLY A 186 11.80 -12.16 -4.29
C GLY A 186 13.02 -12.70 -3.54
N VAL A 187 13.47 -12.03 -2.50
CA VAL A 187 14.56 -12.50 -1.61
C VAL A 187 14.16 -13.77 -0.87
N SER A 188 12.95 -13.80 -0.29
CA SER A 188 12.43 -14.99 0.38
C SER A 188 12.35 -16.19 -0.56
N ASN A 189 11.89 -16.02 -1.79
CA ASN A 189 11.82 -17.09 -2.77
C ASN A 189 13.20 -17.62 -3.16
N ARG A 190 14.19 -16.74 -3.37
CA ARG A 190 15.58 -17.17 -3.66
C ARG A 190 16.16 -17.96 -2.50
N PHE A 191 15.94 -17.51 -1.26
CA PHE A 191 16.37 -18.21 -0.07
C PHE A 191 15.72 -19.60 0.04
N MET A 192 14.41 -19.70 -0.16
CA MET A 192 13.67 -20.97 -0.15
C MET A 192 14.18 -21.96 -1.21
N VAL A 193 14.44 -21.49 -2.43
CA VAL A 193 15.00 -22.33 -3.51
C VAL A 193 16.41 -22.81 -3.16
N GLN A 194 17.26 -21.96 -2.57
CA GLN A 194 18.60 -22.34 -2.15
C GLN A 194 18.58 -23.38 -1.03
N VAL A 195 17.80 -23.14 0.02
CA VAL A 195 17.64 -24.07 1.15
C VAL A 195 17.04 -25.40 0.68
N GLY A 196 16.00 -25.35 -0.15
CA GLY A 196 15.38 -26.53 -0.73
C GLY A 196 16.36 -27.34 -1.59
N GLY A 197 17.20 -26.67 -2.38
CA GLY A 197 18.26 -27.30 -3.15
C GLY A 197 19.31 -28.00 -2.29
N ILE A 198 19.74 -27.36 -1.20
CA ILE A 198 20.69 -27.95 -0.23
C ILE A 198 20.09 -29.19 0.44
N ILE A 199 18.84 -29.10 0.89
CA ILE A 199 18.14 -30.23 1.52
C ILE A 199 18.02 -31.41 0.54
N LEU A 200 17.69 -31.15 -0.72
CA LEU A 200 17.66 -32.14 -1.78
C LEU A 200 19.04 -32.82 -1.99
N LEU A 201 20.09 -32.03 -2.08
CA LEU A 201 21.46 -32.57 -2.25
C LEU A 201 21.87 -33.44 -1.05
N LEU A 202 21.61 -32.96 0.17
CA LEU A 202 21.88 -33.74 1.38
C LEU A 202 21.06 -35.03 1.43
N GLY A 203 19.78 -34.96 1.05
CA GLY A 203 18.91 -36.14 0.97
C GLY A 203 19.44 -37.19 -0.03
N ILE A 204 19.92 -36.73 -1.19
CA ILE A 204 20.54 -37.63 -2.19
C ILE A 204 21.84 -38.23 -1.65
N LEU A 205 22.72 -37.45 -1.02
CA LEU A 205 23.99 -37.91 -0.44
C LEU A 205 23.80 -38.96 0.68
N CYS A 206 22.72 -38.81 1.49
CA CYS A 206 22.38 -39.80 2.54
C CYS A 206 21.81 -41.10 1.98
N MET A 207 21.47 -41.16 0.71
CA MET A 207 20.90 -42.35 0.04
C MET A 207 21.95 -43.26 -0.62
N PHE A 208 23.16 -42.74 -0.81
CA PHE A 208 24.30 -43.48 -1.33
C PHE A 208 25.29 -43.86 -0.25
#